data_95bcff3d6374366e40ada78c0ba2956e
#
_entry.id   95bcff3d6374366e40ada78c0ba2956e
#
_cell.length_a   1.000
_cell.length_b   1.000
_cell.length_c   1.000
_cell.angle_alpha   90.00
_cell.angle_beta   90.00
_cell.angle_gamma   90.00
#
_symmetry.space_group_name_H-M   'P 1'
#
loop_
_entity.id
_entity.type
_entity.pdbx_description
1 polymer ?
#
loop_
_entity_poly.entity_id
_entity_poly.type
_entity_poly.pdbx_seq_one_letter_code
_entity_poly.pdbx_strand_id
1 'polypeptide(L)'
;MTEFDAILQRTLGATTEKMILMLGVLLVLVIVSTIRFIFVMKKLRTESMSNQDYERLMKRKRALIFSICLSVLGLIVIPIGNAQRITRLKNDIDNQQYICAEVDYSHSRKGTGEEVVSIVKDGERIFVHFPQGWSEKDFPRGDFHGTAWYSKESKILLSFAPDNK
;
A
#
# COMPACT_ATOMS: atom_id res chain seq x y z
N MET A 1 -17.22 -20.90 -4.59
CA MET A 1 -16.36 -19.70 -4.65
C MET A 1 -16.89 -18.85 -5.78
N THR A 2 -17.40 -17.66 -5.47
CA THR A 2 -17.92 -16.74 -6.48
C THR A 2 -16.76 -16.07 -7.26
N GLU A 3 -17.04 -15.49 -8.43
CA GLU A 3 -16.05 -14.72 -9.17
C GLU A 3 -15.50 -13.55 -8.32
N PHE A 4 -16.34 -12.94 -7.51
CA PHE A 4 -15.97 -11.86 -6.60
C PHE A 4 -15.00 -12.32 -5.49
N ASP A 5 -15.21 -13.53 -4.94
CA ASP A 5 -14.26 -14.12 -3.99
C ASP A 5 -12.87 -14.26 -4.61
N ALA A 6 -12.79 -14.69 -5.87
CA ALA A 6 -11.52 -14.84 -6.58
C ALA A 6 -10.80 -13.49 -6.77
N ILE A 7 -11.55 -12.42 -7.10
CA ILE A 7 -11.00 -11.05 -7.24
C ILE A 7 -10.44 -10.56 -5.90
N LEU A 8 -11.21 -10.72 -4.82
CA LEU A 8 -10.77 -10.30 -3.48
C LEU A 8 -9.59 -11.12 -2.96
N GLN A 9 -9.58 -12.44 -3.19
CA GLN A 9 -8.44 -13.30 -2.81
C GLN A 9 -7.17 -12.91 -3.56
N ARG A 10 -7.25 -12.61 -4.87
CA ARG A 10 -6.11 -12.10 -5.65
C ARG A 10 -5.61 -10.77 -5.07
N THR A 11 -6.52 -9.86 -4.73
CA THR A 11 -6.17 -8.55 -4.13
C THR A 11 -5.53 -8.72 -2.76
N LEU A 12 -6.03 -9.65 -1.93
CA LEU A 12 -5.47 -10.00 -0.64
C LEU A 12 -4.06 -10.58 -0.77
N GLY A 13 -3.87 -11.54 -1.69
CA GLY A 13 -2.57 -12.15 -1.99
C GLY A 13 -1.54 -11.10 -2.39
N ALA A 14 -1.87 -10.24 -3.36
CA ALA A 14 -0.97 -9.19 -3.84
C ALA A 14 -0.65 -8.13 -2.76
N THR A 15 -1.62 -7.80 -1.90
CA THR A 15 -1.39 -6.89 -0.76
C THR A 15 -0.41 -7.51 0.24
N THR A 16 -0.56 -8.78 0.55
CA THR A 16 0.30 -9.54 1.45
C THR A 16 1.71 -9.70 0.89
N GLU A 17 1.84 -10.06 -0.39
CA GLU A 17 3.14 -10.17 -1.08
C GLU A 17 3.91 -8.85 -1.08
N LYS A 18 3.25 -7.74 -1.43
CA LYS A 18 3.87 -6.40 -1.39
C LYS A 18 4.34 -6.05 0.02
N MET A 19 3.54 -6.34 1.03
CA MET A 19 3.91 -6.11 2.43
C MET A 19 5.15 -6.92 2.82
N ILE A 20 5.19 -8.22 2.51
CA ILE A 20 6.33 -9.11 2.80
C ILE A 20 7.60 -8.61 2.09
N LEU A 21 7.49 -8.22 0.82
CA LEU A 21 8.62 -7.70 0.05
C LEU A 21 9.17 -6.40 0.66
N MET A 22 8.30 -5.46 1.02
CA MET A 22 8.71 -4.21 1.68
C MET A 22 9.39 -4.47 3.02
N LEU A 23 8.87 -5.38 3.84
CA LEU A 23 9.49 -5.78 5.11
C LEU A 23 10.84 -6.43 4.90
N GLY A 24 10.98 -7.29 3.88
CA GLY A 24 12.25 -7.90 3.49
C GLY A 24 13.31 -6.86 3.12
N VAL A 25 12.96 -5.88 2.30
CA VAL A 25 13.86 -4.77 1.92
C VAL A 25 14.29 -3.96 3.15
N LEU A 26 13.35 -3.62 4.04
CA LEU A 26 13.68 -2.87 5.26
C LEU A 26 14.60 -3.66 6.19
N LEU A 27 14.37 -4.96 6.34
CA LEU A 27 15.22 -5.84 7.15
C LEU A 27 16.66 -5.87 6.61
N VAL A 28 16.83 -6.01 5.29
CA VAL A 28 18.16 -5.94 4.65
C VAL A 28 18.82 -4.59 4.90
N LEU A 29 18.08 -3.48 4.79
CA LEU A 29 18.60 -2.14 5.07
C LEU A 29 19.07 -2.00 6.54
N VAL A 30 18.32 -2.54 7.51
CA VAL A 30 18.73 -2.56 8.92
C VAL A 30 20.03 -3.33 9.08
N ILE A 31 20.14 -4.53 8.52
CA ILE A 31 21.34 -5.40 8.64
C ILE A 31 22.56 -4.68 8.04
N VAL A 32 22.45 -4.19 6.80
CA VAL A 32 23.57 -3.52 6.10
C VAL A 32 23.99 -2.25 6.84
N SER A 33 23.02 -1.44 7.30
CA SER A 33 23.31 -0.21 8.04
C SER A 33 23.97 -0.49 9.39
N THR A 34 23.55 -1.55 10.08
CA THR A 34 24.13 -1.98 11.36
C THR A 34 25.57 -2.46 11.18
N ILE A 35 25.84 -3.28 10.17
CA ILE A 35 27.21 -3.72 9.85
C ILE A 35 28.10 -2.52 9.57
N ARG A 36 27.67 -1.60 8.70
CA ARG A 36 28.42 -0.37 8.40
C ARG A 36 28.63 0.49 9.63
N PHE A 37 27.65 0.59 10.51
CA PHE A 37 27.76 1.31 11.76
C PHE A 37 28.85 0.74 12.68
N ILE A 38 28.88 -0.59 12.80
CA ILE A 38 29.92 -1.29 13.59
C ILE A 38 31.32 -0.98 13.02
N PHE A 39 31.50 -1.03 11.68
CA PHE A 39 32.76 -0.66 11.05
C PHE A 39 33.18 0.79 11.31
N VAL A 40 32.26 1.75 11.21
CA VAL A 40 32.51 3.16 11.51
C VAL A 40 32.90 3.33 12.98
N MET A 41 32.20 2.66 13.89
CA MET A 41 32.50 2.71 15.34
C MET A 41 33.88 2.09 15.67
N LYS A 42 34.23 0.97 15.04
CA LYS A 42 35.55 0.35 15.20
C LYS A 42 36.65 1.31 14.73
N LYS A 43 36.48 1.91 13.54
CA LYS A 43 37.44 2.86 12.98
C LYS A 43 37.65 4.09 13.89
N LEU A 44 36.56 4.65 14.42
CA LEU A 44 36.61 5.79 15.37
C LEU A 44 37.34 5.47 16.69
N ARG A 45 37.42 4.18 17.08
CA ARG A 45 38.07 3.77 18.34
C ARG A 45 39.55 3.41 18.17
N THR A 46 39.95 2.93 16.97
CA THR A 46 41.28 2.30 16.78
C THR A 46 42.28 3.17 16.03
N GLU A 47 41.84 4.16 15.27
CA GLU A 47 42.74 4.96 14.43
C GLU A 47 42.90 6.39 15.00
N SER A 48 44.16 6.85 15.10
CA SER A 48 44.46 8.28 15.27
C SER A 48 44.22 8.98 13.92
N MET A 49 43.22 9.88 13.87
CA MET A 49 42.76 10.48 12.64
C MET A 49 43.04 11.97 12.58
N SER A 50 43.10 12.52 11.37
CA SER A 50 43.00 13.96 11.18
C SER A 50 41.63 14.48 11.59
N ASN A 51 41.53 15.73 12.03
CA ASN A 51 40.26 16.37 12.38
C ASN A 51 39.22 16.27 11.26
N GLN A 52 39.65 16.36 9.99
CA GLN A 52 38.77 16.30 8.84
C GLN A 52 38.18 14.91 8.63
N ASP A 53 38.97 13.85 8.82
CA ASP A 53 38.50 12.46 8.70
C ASP A 53 37.56 12.10 9.86
N TYR A 54 37.83 12.57 11.06
CA TYR A 54 36.97 12.42 12.21
C TYR A 54 35.58 13.03 11.97
N GLU A 55 35.50 14.26 11.46
CA GLU A 55 34.22 14.90 11.15
C GLU A 55 33.42 14.14 10.06
N ARG A 56 34.12 13.66 9.02
CA ARG A 56 33.47 12.84 7.96
C ARG A 56 32.86 11.55 8.53
N LEU A 57 33.58 10.86 9.40
CA LEU A 57 33.09 9.65 10.03
C LEU A 57 31.93 9.92 10.99
N MET A 58 31.96 11.02 11.72
CA MET A 58 30.85 11.44 12.61
C MET A 58 29.58 11.77 11.82
N LYS A 59 29.68 12.41 10.65
CA LYS A 59 28.55 12.62 9.73
C LYS A 59 27.98 11.28 9.24
N ARG A 60 28.84 10.34 8.81
CA ARG A 60 28.43 8.98 8.41
C ARG A 60 27.76 8.22 9.55
N LYS A 61 28.28 8.29 10.77
CA LYS A 61 27.68 7.69 11.95
C LYS A 61 26.24 8.19 12.16
N ARG A 62 26.03 9.52 12.12
CA ARG A 62 24.69 10.12 12.29
C ARG A 62 23.72 9.67 11.20
N ALA A 63 24.16 9.64 9.94
CA ALA A 63 23.34 9.17 8.80
C ALA A 63 22.96 7.69 8.96
N LEU A 64 23.87 6.83 9.43
CA LEU A 64 23.58 5.41 9.67
C LEU A 64 22.60 5.22 10.81
N ILE A 65 22.72 5.94 11.92
CA ILE A 65 21.74 5.91 13.00
C ILE A 65 20.37 6.31 12.48
N PHE A 66 20.27 7.40 11.75
CA PHE A 66 19.01 7.86 11.16
C PHE A 66 18.39 6.80 10.22
N SER A 67 19.22 6.19 9.35
CA SER A 67 18.78 5.10 8.46
C SER A 67 18.24 3.90 9.24
N ILE A 68 18.93 3.47 10.30
CA ILE A 68 18.49 2.36 11.16
C ILE A 68 17.15 2.70 11.82
N CYS A 69 17.05 3.87 12.46
CA CYS A 69 15.82 4.31 13.13
C CYS A 69 14.63 4.38 12.17
N LEU A 70 14.83 4.94 10.96
CA LEU A 70 13.79 5.04 9.94
C LEU A 70 13.34 3.66 9.45
N SER A 71 14.29 2.74 9.22
CA SER A 71 13.99 1.39 8.77
C SER A 71 13.26 0.57 9.84
N VAL A 72 13.66 0.70 11.11
CA VAL A 72 12.97 0.05 12.25
C VAL A 72 11.55 0.60 12.41
N LEU A 73 11.38 1.92 12.29
CA LEU A 73 10.05 2.53 12.31
C LEU A 73 9.17 1.98 11.18
N GLY A 74 9.71 1.84 9.97
CA GLY A 74 9.02 1.23 8.84
C GLY A 74 8.59 -0.21 9.09
N LEU A 75 9.43 -1.02 9.75
CA LEU A 75 9.09 -2.41 10.14
C LEU A 75 7.91 -2.49 11.12
N ILE A 76 7.62 -1.41 11.85
CA ILE A 76 6.48 -1.34 12.77
C ILE A 76 5.25 -0.75 12.07
N VAL A 77 5.40 0.36 11.37
CA VAL A 77 4.29 1.13 10.79
C VAL A 77 3.64 0.40 9.61
N ILE A 78 4.44 -0.26 8.75
CA ILE A 78 3.92 -0.94 7.56
C ILE A 78 2.97 -2.10 7.92
N PRO A 79 3.29 -3.02 8.84
CA PRO A 79 2.36 -4.07 9.23
C PRO A 79 1.07 -3.51 9.87
N ILE A 80 1.19 -2.51 10.73
CA ILE A 80 0.03 -1.90 11.39
C ILE A 80 -0.91 -1.28 10.36
N GLY A 81 -0.38 -0.49 9.40
CA GLY A 81 -1.17 0.14 8.35
C GLY A 81 -1.87 -0.86 7.42
N ASN A 82 -1.23 -1.99 7.14
CA ASN A 82 -1.81 -3.02 6.28
C ASN A 82 -2.73 -4.00 7.03
N ALA A 83 -2.57 -4.18 8.33
CA ALA A 83 -3.36 -5.13 9.12
C ALA A 83 -4.87 -4.86 9.00
N GLN A 84 -5.29 -3.60 9.12
CA GLN A 84 -6.70 -3.23 8.99
C GLN A 84 -7.26 -3.54 7.59
N ARG A 85 -6.47 -3.25 6.55
CA ARG A 85 -6.87 -3.53 5.16
C ARG A 85 -7.01 -5.03 4.92
N ILE A 86 -6.06 -5.82 5.40
CA ILE A 86 -6.07 -7.28 5.29
C ILE A 86 -7.27 -7.86 6.06
N THR A 87 -7.55 -7.36 7.27
CA THR A 87 -8.70 -7.81 8.07
C THR A 87 -10.02 -7.52 7.37
N ARG A 88 -10.20 -6.30 6.82
CA ARG A 88 -11.41 -5.94 6.07
C ARG A 88 -11.61 -6.83 4.83
N LEU A 89 -10.53 -7.08 4.06
CA LEU A 89 -10.57 -7.98 2.90
C LEU A 89 -10.98 -9.40 3.31
N LYS A 90 -10.41 -9.94 4.38
CA LYS A 90 -10.79 -11.26 4.91
C LYS A 90 -12.25 -11.30 5.34
N ASN A 91 -12.72 -10.29 6.08
CA ASN A 91 -14.10 -10.21 6.51
C ASN A 91 -15.09 -10.19 5.33
N ASP A 92 -14.77 -9.42 4.27
CA ASP A 92 -15.60 -9.37 3.07
C ASP A 92 -15.66 -10.74 2.36
N ILE A 93 -14.53 -11.47 2.30
CA ILE A 93 -14.45 -12.82 1.72
C ILE A 93 -15.23 -13.82 2.57
N ASP A 94 -14.91 -13.91 3.87
CA ASP A 94 -15.44 -14.94 4.77
C ASP A 94 -16.94 -14.81 4.97
N ASN A 95 -17.46 -13.57 4.97
CA ASN A 95 -18.87 -13.27 5.17
C ASN A 95 -19.62 -12.95 3.87
N GLN A 96 -18.96 -13.02 2.70
CA GLN A 96 -19.52 -12.69 1.38
C GLN A 96 -20.24 -11.33 1.35
N GLN A 97 -19.62 -10.32 1.95
CA GLN A 97 -20.22 -8.99 2.13
C GLN A 97 -20.05 -8.11 0.88
N TYR A 98 -20.89 -8.39 -0.13
CA TYR A 98 -20.95 -7.63 -1.37
C TYR A 98 -22.19 -6.77 -1.42
N ILE A 99 -22.04 -5.54 -1.92
CA ILE A 99 -23.14 -4.60 -2.12
C ILE A 99 -23.30 -4.41 -3.62
N CYS A 100 -24.55 -4.63 -4.09
CA CYS A 100 -24.99 -4.25 -5.42
C CYS A 100 -25.86 -3.00 -5.29
N ALA A 101 -25.53 -1.95 -6.01
CA ALA A 101 -26.32 -0.73 -5.97
C ALA A 101 -26.26 0.02 -7.31
N GLU A 102 -27.33 0.72 -7.62
CA GLU A 102 -27.36 1.75 -8.64
C GLU A 102 -26.63 2.98 -8.12
N VAL A 103 -25.69 3.51 -8.88
CA VAL A 103 -24.75 4.54 -8.44
C VAL A 103 -24.37 5.49 -9.58
N ASP A 104 -23.99 6.72 -9.21
CA ASP A 104 -23.21 7.57 -10.08
C ASP A 104 -21.73 7.27 -9.88
N TYR A 105 -21.10 6.72 -10.89
CA TYR A 105 -19.71 6.32 -10.91
C TYR A 105 -18.85 7.43 -11.51
N SER A 106 -17.75 7.75 -10.86
CA SER A 106 -16.76 8.71 -11.36
C SER A 106 -15.35 8.14 -11.25
N HIS A 107 -14.65 8.08 -12.38
CA HIS A 107 -13.27 7.64 -12.46
C HIS A 107 -12.41 8.70 -13.13
N SER A 108 -11.47 9.24 -12.38
CA SER A 108 -10.56 10.29 -12.84
C SER A 108 -9.11 9.98 -12.44
N ARG A 109 -8.17 10.59 -13.17
CA ARG A 109 -6.74 10.53 -12.84
C ARG A 109 -6.29 11.89 -12.36
N LYS A 110 -5.73 11.96 -11.14
CA LYS A 110 -5.09 13.17 -10.64
C LYS A 110 -3.80 13.48 -11.40
N GLY A 111 -3.38 14.74 -11.40
CA GLY A 111 -2.11 15.17 -12.02
C GLY A 111 -0.87 14.45 -11.49
N THR A 112 -0.93 13.87 -10.31
CA THR A 112 0.10 12.99 -9.69
C THR A 112 0.14 11.57 -10.28
N GLY A 113 -0.77 11.24 -11.19
CA GLY A 113 -0.91 9.89 -11.76
C GLY A 113 -1.75 8.93 -10.92
N GLU A 114 -2.26 9.36 -9.77
CA GLU A 114 -3.13 8.57 -8.91
C GLU A 114 -4.53 8.45 -9.51
N GLU A 115 -5.01 7.20 -9.64
CA GLU A 115 -6.39 6.92 -10.05
C GLU A 115 -7.33 7.12 -8.86
N VAL A 116 -8.40 7.90 -9.08
CA VAL A 116 -9.41 8.16 -8.07
C VAL A 116 -10.75 7.70 -8.58
N VAL A 117 -11.37 6.81 -7.82
CA VAL A 117 -12.70 6.29 -8.13
C VAL A 117 -13.63 6.56 -6.97
N SER A 118 -14.79 7.08 -7.29
CA SER A 118 -15.87 7.26 -6.33
C SER A 118 -17.20 6.81 -6.92
N ILE A 119 -18.07 6.34 -6.07
CA ILE A 119 -19.47 6.07 -6.37
C ILE A 119 -20.33 6.94 -5.47
N VAL A 120 -21.45 7.44 -6.01
CA VAL A 120 -22.45 8.15 -5.22
C VAL A 120 -23.68 7.27 -5.14
N LYS A 121 -24.03 6.90 -3.91
CA LYS A 121 -25.23 6.10 -3.60
C LYS A 121 -26.09 6.88 -2.59
N ASP A 122 -27.34 7.07 -2.89
CA ASP A 122 -28.30 7.75 -2.00
C ASP A 122 -27.80 9.14 -1.54
N GLY A 123 -27.05 9.85 -2.42
CA GLY A 123 -26.44 11.16 -2.13
C GLY A 123 -25.14 11.10 -1.34
N GLU A 124 -24.71 9.94 -0.89
CA GLU A 124 -23.43 9.76 -0.19
C GLU A 124 -22.32 9.36 -1.16
N ARG A 125 -21.18 10.07 -1.11
CA ARG A 125 -20.01 9.75 -1.91
C ARG A 125 -19.11 8.77 -1.18
N ILE A 126 -18.88 7.62 -1.80
CA ILE A 126 -18.02 6.53 -1.31
C ILE A 126 -16.80 6.44 -2.22
N PHE A 127 -15.60 6.56 -1.64
CA PHE A 127 -14.36 6.27 -2.36
C PHE A 127 -14.13 4.77 -2.38
N VAL A 128 -13.90 4.23 -3.57
CA VAL A 128 -13.64 2.81 -3.78
C VAL A 128 -12.25 2.62 -4.39
N HIS A 129 -11.73 1.41 -4.28
CA HIS A 129 -10.43 1.03 -4.84
C HIS A 129 -10.63 0.01 -5.94
N PHE A 130 -9.76 0.06 -6.96
CA PHE A 130 -9.73 -0.98 -7.96
C PHE A 130 -9.16 -2.29 -7.40
N PRO A 131 -9.64 -3.44 -7.88
CA PRO A 131 -9.06 -4.73 -7.56
C PRO A 131 -7.67 -4.86 -8.18
N GLN A 132 -6.87 -5.80 -7.70
CA GLN A 132 -5.57 -6.09 -8.28
C GLN A 132 -5.72 -6.63 -9.72
N GLY A 133 -4.97 -6.03 -10.65
CA GLY A 133 -4.97 -6.42 -12.06
C GLY A 133 -6.14 -5.90 -12.89
N TRP A 134 -6.84 -4.87 -12.40
CA TRP A 134 -7.87 -4.18 -13.17
C TRP A 134 -7.32 -3.55 -14.47
N SER A 135 -8.20 -3.31 -15.42
CA SER A 135 -7.90 -2.59 -16.65
C SER A 135 -8.95 -1.50 -16.92
N GLU A 136 -8.61 -0.55 -17.80
CA GLU A 136 -9.57 0.49 -18.24
C GLU A 136 -10.76 -0.10 -19.03
N LYS A 137 -10.64 -1.34 -19.53
CA LYS A 137 -11.76 -2.04 -20.17
C LYS A 137 -12.80 -2.50 -19.15
N ASP A 138 -12.34 -2.86 -17.94
CA ASP A 138 -13.21 -3.31 -16.85
C ASP A 138 -13.88 -2.11 -16.15
N PHE A 139 -13.15 -1.00 -16.05
CA PHE A 139 -13.59 0.19 -15.34
C PHE A 139 -13.27 1.45 -16.15
N PRO A 140 -14.21 1.90 -17.01
CA PRO A 140 -13.98 3.03 -17.91
C PRO A 140 -13.74 4.34 -17.16
N ARG A 141 -12.97 5.24 -17.79
CA ARG A 141 -12.78 6.60 -17.26
C ARG A 141 -13.94 7.50 -17.65
N GLY A 142 -14.31 8.39 -16.73
CA GLY A 142 -15.37 9.36 -16.89
C GLY A 142 -16.43 9.25 -15.81
N ASP A 143 -17.53 9.90 -16.06
CA ASP A 143 -18.71 9.92 -15.19
C ASP A 143 -19.81 9.12 -15.88
N PHE A 144 -20.32 8.11 -15.20
CA PHE A 144 -21.35 7.21 -15.70
C PHE A 144 -22.39 6.94 -14.63
N HIS A 145 -23.63 6.70 -15.05
CA HIS A 145 -24.67 6.12 -14.21
C HIS A 145 -24.74 4.61 -14.50
N GLY A 146 -25.00 3.80 -13.47
CA GLY A 146 -25.11 2.35 -13.67
C GLY A 146 -25.06 1.54 -12.37
N THR A 147 -24.96 0.24 -12.54
CA THR A 147 -24.93 -0.70 -11.41
C THR A 147 -23.50 -1.06 -11.04
N ALA A 148 -23.14 -0.84 -9.78
CA ALA A 148 -21.85 -1.23 -9.22
C ALA A 148 -21.96 -2.35 -8.20
N TRP A 149 -21.01 -3.29 -8.26
CA TRP A 149 -20.75 -4.27 -7.22
C TRP A 149 -19.46 -3.90 -6.49
N TYR A 150 -19.51 -3.80 -5.17
CA TYR A 150 -18.34 -3.50 -4.37
C TYR A 150 -18.38 -4.20 -3.01
N SER A 151 -17.22 -4.44 -2.44
CA SER A 151 -17.08 -5.03 -1.11
C SER A 151 -17.44 -4.03 -0.02
N LYS A 152 -18.10 -4.50 1.04
CA LYS A 152 -18.71 -3.64 2.07
C LYS A 152 -17.67 -2.94 2.95
N GLU A 153 -16.66 -3.66 3.44
CA GLU A 153 -15.67 -3.14 4.39
C GLU A 153 -14.42 -2.63 3.69
N SER A 154 -13.87 -3.40 2.75
CA SER A 154 -12.64 -3.05 2.06
C SER A 154 -12.83 -2.03 0.93
N LYS A 155 -14.08 -1.77 0.51
CA LYS A 155 -14.43 -0.81 -0.56
C LYS A 155 -13.71 -1.10 -1.88
N ILE A 156 -13.57 -2.38 -2.24
CA ILE A 156 -13.03 -2.80 -3.53
C ILE A 156 -14.18 -2.84 -4.54
N LEU A 157 -14.03 -2.13 -5.66
CA LEU A 157 -14.96 -2.18 -6.78
C LEU A 157 -14.76 -3.51 -7.52
N LEU A 158 -15.78 -4.35 -7.57
CA LEU A 158 -15.73 -5.70 -8.12
C LEU A 158 -16.20 -5.75 -9.57
N SER A 159 -17.23 -4.97 -9.89
CA SER A 159 -17.79 -4.84 -11.23
C SER A 159 -18.52 -3.53 -11.35
N PHE A 160 -18.59 -3.00 -12.56
CA PHE A 160 -19.42 -1.85 -12.91
C PHE A 160 -20.06 -2.07 -14.29
N ALA A 161 -21.36 -1.95 -14.35
CA ALA A 161 -22.13 -2.02 -15.59
C ALA A 161 -22.79 -0.64 -15.83
N PRO A 162 -22.28 0.15 -16.79
CA PRO A 162 -22.92 1.42 -17.13
C PRO A 162 -24.27 1.16 -17.80
N ASP A 163 -25.23 2.03 -17.53
CA ASP A 163 -26.51 2.03 -18.22
C ASP A 163 -26.28 2.34 -19.70
N ASN A 164 -26.73 1.47 -20.56
CA ASN A 164 -26.74 1.74 -21.99
C ASN A 164 -27.70 2.91 -22.25
N LYS A 165 -27.14 4.09 -22.57
CA LYS A 165 -27.91 5.19 -23.14
C LYS A 165 -28.20 4.94 -24.60
#